data_c3c20751defbb447855ba3a1b8921393
#
_entry.id   c3c20751defbb447855ba3a1b8921393
#
_cell.length_a   1.000
_cell.length_b   1.000
_cell.length_c   1.000
_cell.angle_alpha   90.00
_cell.angle_beta   90.00
_cell.angle_gamma   90.00
#
_symmetry.space_group_name_H-M   'P 1'
#
loop_
_entity.id
_entity.type
_entity.pdbx_description
1 polymer ?
#
loop_
_entity_poly.entity_id
_entity_poly.type
_entity_poly.pdbx_seq_one_letter_code
_entity_poly.pdbx_strand_id
1 'polypeptide(L)'
;ISEPVHNHEYPLLWDLLFDRHPKGQYYRGQFESMTQPFPPRTLLEKMFKDQPTCLILDEFQTWYTGLPDKDPKSGLLLKQYAFNFVQILSEIAKDRPEILIFVISVLNNQNDAFQQVHRQGPVIIDFRGPSAKQDRQKLLLHRLFENRLQIPNADVVQLTSSYAQERFRLISKPKGGGNVQKDVDEVCACWPFAPELLRFPLHIRLNII
;
A
#
# COMPACT_ATOMS: atom_id res chain seq x y z
N ILE A 1 23.54 -35.76 6.51
CA ILE A 1 23.53 -34.86 5.31
C ILE A 1 22.39 -33.87 5.59
N SER A 2 22.74 -32.65 5.99
CA SER A 2 21.74 -31.61 6.21
C SER A 2 21.09 -31.29 4.85
N GLU A 3 19.77 -31.44 4.79
CA GLU A 3 19.02 -31.01 3.62
C GLU A 3 19.28 -29.50 3.32
N PRO A 4 19.29 -29.09 2.07
CA PRO A 4 19.57 -27.71 1.73
C PRO A 4 18.52 -26.80 2.39
N VAL A 5 18.98 -25.80 3.11
CA VAL A 5 18.18 -24.82 3.87
C VAL A 5 17.13 -24.10 2.99
N HIS A 6 17.28 -24.21 1.67
CA HIS A 6 16.44 -23.55 0.66
C HIS A 6 15.34 -24.45 0.06
N ASN A 7 15.20 -25.71 0.51
CA ASN A 7 14.14 -26.61 0.03
C ASN A 7 12.95 -26.56 0.99
N HIS A 8 12.02 -25.64 0.77
CA HIS A 8 10.79 -25.49 1.55
C HIS A 8 9.55 -25.73 0.69
N GLU A 9 8.46 -26.10 1.33
CA GLU A 9 7.19 -26.43 0.65
C GLU A 9 6.42 -25.16 0.27
N TYR A 10 6.51 -24.12 1.10
CA TYR A 10 5.78 -22.88 0.91
C TYR A 10 6.66 -21.82 0.26
N PRO A 11 6.17 -21.10 -0.79
CA PRO A 11 6.92 -20.01 -1.38
C PRO A 11 7.06 -18.86 -0.37
N LEU A 12 8.28 -18.42 -0.15
CA LEU A 12 8.61 -17.33 0.74
C LEU A 12 8.72 -16.01 -0.03
N LEU A 13 8.63 -14.87 0.68
CA LEU A 13 8.64 -13.56 0.02
C LEU A 13 9.90 -13.32 -0.81
N TRP A 14 11.05 -13.83 -0.36
CA TRP A 14 12.29 -13.68 -1.13
C TRP A 14 12.33 -14.53 -2.40
N ASP A 15 11.63 -15.68 -2.42
CA ASP A 15 11.53 -16.46 -3.65
C ASP A 15 10.75 -15.68 -4.70
N LEU A 16 9.62 -15.09 -4.29
CA LEU A 16 8.82 -14.23 -5.15
C LEU A 16 9.58 -12.98 -5.59
N LEU A 17 10.37 -12.38 -4.68
CA LEU A 17 11.21 -11.25 -5.00
C LEU A 17 12.26 -11.61 -6.06
N PHE A 18 12.98 -12.74 -5.88
CA PHE A 18 13.96 -13.20 -6.85
C PHE A 18 13.33 -13.58 -8.20
N ASP A 19 12.11 -14.13 -8.20
CA ASP A 19 11.40 -14.46 -9.45
C ASP A 19 10.96 -13.23 -10.23
N ARG A 20 10.59 -12.15 -9.53
CA ARG A 20 10.03 -10.94 -10.15
C ARG A 20 11.04 -9.84 -10.43
N HIS A 21 12.14 -9.81 -9.68
CA HIS A 21 13.16 -8.77 -9.83
C HIS A 21 14.03 -9.01 -11.09
N PRO A 22 14.32 -7.98 -11.92
CA PRO A 22 15.09 -8.14 -13.14
C PRO A 22 16.47 -8.79 -12.98
N LYS A 23 17.11 -8.58 -11.82
CA LYS A 23 18.39 -9.20 -11.44
C LYS A 23 18.22 -10.38 -10.46
N GLY A 24 16.99 -10.80 -10.20
CA GLY A 24 16.68 -11.74 -9.13
C GLY A 24 17.34 -13.09 -9.27
N GLN A 25 17.39 -13.68 -10.47
CA GLN A 25 18.02 -14.99 -10.69
C GLN A 25 19.51 -14.98 -10.39
N TYR A 26 20.21 -13.90 -10.72
CA TYR A 26 21.63 -13.75 -10.41
C TYR A 26 21.87 -13.72 -8.88
N TYR A 27 21.06 -12.95 -8.16
CA TYR A 27 21.18 -12.84 -6.70
C TYR A 27 20.64 -14.06 -5.96
N ARG A 28 19.67 -14.79 -6.54
CA ARG A 28 19.24 -16.10 -6.04
C ARG A 28 20.40 -17.10 -6.02
N GLY A 29 21.15 -17.22 -7.10
CA GLY A 29 22.29 -18.11 -7.15
C GLY A 29 23.37 -17.78 -6.11
N GLN A 30 23.57 -16.50 -5.80
CA GLN A 30 24.45 -16.10 -4.70
C GLN A 30 23.87 -16.50 -3.33
N PHE A 31 22.57 -16.28 -3.11
CA PHE A 31 21.90 -16.64 -1.86
C PHE A 31 21.93 -18.15 -1.62
N GLU A 32 21.66 -18.96 -2.62
CA GLU A 32 21.66 -20.43 -2.52
C GLU A 32 23.05 -21.00 -2.15
N SER A 33 24.12 -20.26 -2.44
CA SER A 33 25.46 -20.62 -1.99
C SER A 33 25.76 -20.27 -0.53
N MET A 34 24.85 -19.55 0.15
CA MET A 34 24.98 -19.16 1.55
C MET A 34 24.29 -20.17 2.47
N THR A 35 24.73 -20.23 3.74
CA THR A 35 24.14 -21.09 4.77
C THR A 35 22.99 -20.41 5.55
N GLN A 36 22.63 -19.19 5.18
CA GLN A 36 21.63 -18.38 5.87
C GLN A 36 20.20 -18.76 5.42
N PRO A 37 19.22 -18.80 6.34
CA PRO A 37 17.85 -19.23 6.05
C PRO A 37 17.04 -18.19 5.27
N PHE A 38 17.51 -16.96 5.19
CA PHE A 38 16.89 -15.87 4.41
C PHE A 38 17.99 -14.92 3.87
N PRO A 39 17.71 -14.15 2.81
CA PRO A 39 18.70 -13.27 2.19
C PRO A 39 19.18 -12.18 3.15
N PRO A 40 20.50 -12.03 3.34
CA PRO A 40 21.04 -11.02 4.23
C PRO A 40 20.86 -9.61 3.63
N ARG A 41 20.80 -8.59 4.51
CA ARG A 41 20.67 -7.19 4.12
C ARG A 41 21.67 -6.76 3.04
N THR A 42 22.93 -7.18 3.19
CA THR A 42 24.02 -6.83 2.25
C THR A 42 23.80 -7.34 0.83
N LEU A 43 23.16 -8.50 0.68
CA LEU A 43 22.80 -9.07 -0.62
C LEU A 43 21.67 -8.27 -1.28
N LEU A 44 20.63 -7.98 -0.50
CA LEU A 44 19.47 -7.21 -0.97
C LEU A 44 19.84 -5.77 -1.34
N GLU A 45 20.67 -5.10 -0.53
CA GLU A 45 21.17 -3.77 -0.85
C GLU A 45 21.96 -3.73 -2.17
N LYS A 46 22.78 -4.74 -2.45
CA LYS A 46 23.47 -4.85 -3.73
C LYS A 46 22.47 -5.01 -4.87
N MET A 47 21.49 -5.91 -4.72
CA MET A 47 20.47 -6.15 -5.74
C MET A 47 19.67 -4.88 -6.06
N PHE A 48 19.20 -4.16 -5.03
CA PHE A 48 18.46 -2.92 -5.22
C PHE A 48 19.32 -1.75 -5.70
N LYS A 49 20.62 -1.74 -5.37
CA LYS A 49 21.55 -0.76 -5.90
C LYS A 49 21.77 -0.97 -7.41
N ASP A 50 21.89 -2.22 -7.84
CA ASP A 50 22.05 -2.55 -9.26
C ASP A 50 20.77 -2.23 -10.06
N GLN A 51 19.61 -2.35 -9.42
CA GLN A 51 18.31 -2.03 -10.01
C GLN A 51 17.37 -1.47 -8.94
N PRO A 52 17.24 -0.13 -8.82
CA PRO A 52 16.32 0.50 -7.88
C PRO A 52 14.89 0.00 -8.05
N THR A 53 14.23 -0.30 -6.93
CA THR A 53 12.98 -1.08 -6.93
C THR A 53 11.91 -0.41 -6.09
N CYS A 54 10.67 -0.44 -6.57
CA CYS A 54 9.47 -0.22 -5.77
C CYS A 54 8.82 -1.58 -5.51
N LEU A 55 8.80 -2.01 -4.25
CA LEU A 55 8.21 -3.27 -3.84
C LEU A 55 6.89 -3.02 -3.12
N ILE A 56 5.82 -3.61 -3.62
CA ILE A 56 4.48 -3.49 -3.05
C ILE A 56 4.00 -4.88 -2.62
N LEU A 57 3.73 -5.05 -1.33
CA LEU A 57 3.09 -6.24 -0.77
C LEU A 57 1.63 -5.91 -0.49
N ASP A 58 0.75 -6.36 -1.37
CA ASP A 58 -0.69 -6.17 -1.19
C ASP A 58 -1.29 -7.31 -0.37
N GLU A 59 -2.21 -6.97 0.54
CA GLU A 59 -2.85 -7.91 1.47
C GLU A 59 -1.86 -8.81 2.24
N PHE A 60 -0.74 -8.25 2.68
CA PHE A 60 0.34 -8.99 3.36
C PHE A 60 -0.16 -9.88 4.50
N GLN A 61 -1.16 -9.45 5.27
CA GLN A 61 -1.69 -10.25 6.37
C GLN A 61 -2.35 -11.55 5.90
N THR A 62 -2.99 -11.57 4.72
CA THR A 62 -3.66 -12.77 4.19
C THR A 62 -2.64 -13.87 3.94
N TRP A 63 -1.54 -13.51 3.29
CA TRP A 63 -0.43 -14.41 3.07
C TRP A 63 0.25 -14.82 4.40
N TYR A 64 0.58 -13.85 5.27
CA TYR A 64 1.26 -14.10 6.54
C TYR A 64 0.46 -14.99 7.49
N THR A 65 -0.85 -14.80 7.59
CA THR A 65 -1.75 -15.61 8.42
C THR A 65 -1.87 -17.03 7.89
N GLY A 66 -1.83 -17.21 6.56
CA GLY A 66 -1.90 -18.51 5.91
C GLY A 66 -0.61 -19.36 6.05
N LEU A 67 0.51 -18.75 6.45
CA LEU A 67 1.75 -19.50 6.66
C LEU A 67 1.64 -20.41 7.89
N PRO A 68 2.05 -21.68 7.81
CA PRO A 68 2.24 -22.50 8.98
C PRO A 68 3.41 -21.96 9.83
N ASP A 69 3.44 -22.32 11.10
CA ASP A 69 4.54 -21.89 11.99
C ASP A 69 5.88 -22.49 11.57
N LYS A 70 5.86 -23.74 11.12
CA LYS A 70 7.04 -24.44 10.62
C LYS A 70 6.80 -25.04 9.24
N ASP A 71 7.80 -24.95 8.40
CA ASP A 71 7.82 -25.65 7.13
C ASP A 71 7.93 -27.16 7.34
N PRO A 72 7.06 -28.00 6.73
CA PRO A 72 7.08 -29.44 6.90
C PRO A 72 8.37 -30.12 6.41
N LYS A 73 9.03 -29.56 5.40
CA LYS A 73 10.22 -30.14 4.79
C LYS A 73 11.51 -29.69 5.49
N SER A 74 11.67 -28.40 5.69
CA SER A 74 12.90 -27.81 6.23
C SER A 74 12.86 -27.58 7.74
N GLY A 75 11.68 -27.60 8.38
CA GLY A 75 11.51 -27.25 9.79
C GLY A 75 11.70 -25.77 10.10
N LEU A 76 11.85 -24.91 9.08
CA LEU A 76 12.04 -23.48 9.23
C LEU A 76 10.81 -22.82 9.88
N LEU A 77 11.06 -21.85 10.76
CA LEU A 77 10.01 -21.02 11.39
C LEU A 77 9.55 -19.96 10.40
N LEU A 78 8.58 -20.30 9.53
CA LEU A 78 8.20 -19.49 8.36
C LEU A 78 7.75 -18.09 8.72
N LYS A 79 6.87 -17.93 9.70
CA LYS A 79 6.40 -16.61 10.15
C LYS A 79 7.52 -15.74 10.70
N GLN A 80 8.43 -16.33 11.47
CA GLN A 80 9.57 -15.61 12.03
C GLN A 80 10.51 -15.12 10.92
N TYR A 81 10.83 -15.98 9.96
CA TYR A 81 11.71 -15.60 8.85
C TYR A 81 11.04 -14.61 7.89
N ALA A 82 9.75 -14.78 7.62
CA ALA A 82 8.98 -13.80 6.85
C ALA A 82 9.03 -12.42 7.52
N PHE A 83 8.85 -12.38 8.84
CA PHE A 83 8.93 -11.14 9.59
C PHE A 83 10.33 -10.52 9.55
N ASN A 84 11.38 -11.30 9.80
CA ASN A 84 12.75 -10.81 9.74
C ASN A 84 13.10 -10.25 8.35
N PHE A 85 12.58 -10.89 7.30
CA PHE A 85 12.79 -10.42 5.94
C PHE A 85 12.07 -9.07 5.68
N VAL A 86 10.82 -8.93 6.11
CA VAL A 86 10.08 -7.67 6.05
C VAL A 86 10.78 -6.57 6.86
N GLN A 87 11.33 -6.92 8.02
CA GLN A 87 12.13 -5.99 8.82
C GLN A 87 13.35 -5.47 8.05
N ILE A 88 14.12 -6.36 7.44
CA ILE A 88 15.29 -5.98 6.64
C ILE A 88 14.89 -5.06 5.48
N LEU A 89 13.82 -5.37 4.76
CA LEU A 89 13.32 -4.52 3.68
C LEU A 89 12.92 -3.13 4.20
N SER A 90 12.24 -3.08 5.34
CA SER A 90 11.84 -1.81 5.97
C SER A 90 13.04 -0.96 6.38
N GLU A 91 14.06 -1.59 6.94
CA GLU A 91 15.32 -0.92 7.30
C GLU A 91 16.06 -0.39 6.05
N ILE A 92 16.16 -1.19 4.98
CA ILE A 92 16.76 -0.75 3.71
C ILE A 92 15.97 0.45 3.15
N ALA A 93 14.65 0.36 3.07
CA ALA A 93 13.83 1.45 2.54
C ALA A 93 13.95 2.74 3.35
N LYS A 94 14.11 2.64 4.67
CA LYS A 94 14.31 3.79 5.56
C LYS A 94 15.70 4.41 5.41
N ASP A 95 16.74 3.58 5.36
CA ASP A 95 18.13 4.03 5.31
C ASP A 95 18.59 4.42 3.90
N ARG A 96 17.98 3.81 2.90
CA ARG A 96 18.38 3.93 1.48
C ARG A 96 17.16 4.11 0.55
N PRO A 97 16.36 5.18 0.73
CA PRO A 97 15.14 5.41 -0.06
C PRO A 97 15.41 5.59 -1.56
N GLU A 98 16.65 5.86 -1.94
CA GLU A 98 17.06 5.99 -3.34
C GLU A 98 17.16 4.64 -4.08
N ILE A 99 17.25 3.51 -3.36
CA ILE A 99 17.33 2.17 -3.95
C ILE A 99 16.09 1.32 -3.72
N LEU A 100 15.34 1.56 -2.64
CA LEU A 100 14.12 0.79 -2.33
C LEU A 100 13.01 1.68 -1.80
N ILE A 101 11.86 1.64 -2.48
CA ILE A 101 10.58 2.07 -1.93
C ILE A 101 9.81 0.82 -1.54
N PHE A 102 9.37 0.73 -0.28
CA PHE A 102 8.69 -0.43 0.24
C PHE A 102 7.30 -0.07 0.78
N VAL A 103 6.26 -0.68 0.21
CA VAL A 103 4.86 -0.43 0.55
C VAL A 103 4.21 -1.74 0.97
N ILE A 104 3.50 -1.73 2.11
CA ILE A 104 2.74 -2.88 2.59
C ILE A 104 1.31 -2.45 2.84
N SER A 105 0.33 -3.15 2.27
CA SER A 105 -1.07 -2.99 2.64
C SER A 105 -1.49 -4.03 3.67
N VAL A 106 -2.27 -3.60 4.65
CA VAL A 106 -2.86 -4.46 5.69
C VAL A 106 -4.32 -4.08 5.92
N LEU A 107 -5.19 -5.08 6.11
CA LEU A 107 -6.63 -4.86 6.16
C LEU A 107 -7.09 -4.18 7.46
N ASN A 108 -6.51 -4.54 8.60
CA ASN A 108 -6.86 -3.98 9.89
C ASN A 108 -5.66 -3.90 10.82
N ASN A 109 -5.77 -3.04 11.84
CA ASN A 109 -4.72 -2.74 12.81
C ASN A 109 -4.71 -3.68 14.04
N GLN A 110 -5.53 -4.72 14.07
CA GLN A 110 -5.66 -5.61 15.22
C GLN A 110 -4.92 -6.96 15.04
N ASN A 111 -4.38 -7.23 13.85
CA ASN A 111 -3.70 -8.49 13.58
C ASN A 111 -2.19 -8.41 13.83
N ASP A 112 -1.58 -9.59 14.04
CA ASP A 112 -0.15 -9.71 14.31
C ASP A 112 0.72 -9.14 13.18
N ALA A 113 0.30 -9.32 11.93
CA ALA A 113 1.03 -8.80 10.78
C ALA A 113 1.14 -7.27 10.83
N PHE A 114 0.05 -6.56 11.19
CA PHE A 114 0.08 -5.11 11.37
C PHE A 114 1.02 -4.70 12.51
N GLN A 115 0.90 -5.37 13.67
CA GLN A 115 1.74 -5.06 14.84
C GLN A 115 3.23 -5.20 14.51
N GLN A 116 3.59 -6.22 13.75
CA GLN A 116 4.97 -6.46 13.34
C GLN A 116 5.49 -5.37 12.40
N VAL A 117 4.70 -5.00 11.38
CA VAL A 117 5.06 -3.92 10.44
C VAL A 117 5.12 -2.57 11.17
N HIS A 118 4.17 -2.28 12.05
CA HIS A 118 4.08 -1.03 12.79
C HIS A 118 5.30 -0.75 13.68
N ARG A 119 5.92 -1.80 14.23
CA ARG A 119 7.15 -1.67 15.06
C ARG A 119 8.32 -1.03 14.32
N GLN A 120 8.32 -1.08 12.99
CA GLN A 120 9.37 -0.46 12.16
C GLN A 120 9.20 1.06 11.99
N GLY A 121 8.14 1.66 12.55
CA GLY A 121 7.85 3.09 12.45
C GLY A 121 7.56 3.55 11.02
N PRO A 122 6.66 2.86 10.28
CA PRO A 122 6.33 3.21 8.91
C PRO A 122 5.53 4.52 8.83
N VAL A 123 5.53 5.15 7.66
CA VAL A 123 4.54 6.17 7.33
C VAL A 123 3.19 5.47 7.11
N ILE A 124 2.19 5.81 7.91
CA ILE A 124 0.88 5.17 7.87
C ILE A 124 -0.08 6.03 7.04
N ILE A 125 -0.70 5.40 6.04
CA ILE A 125 -1.81 5.99 5.28
C ILE A 125 -3.07 5.17 5.61
N ASP A 126 -4.00 5.77 6.34
CA ASP A 126 -5.28 5.12 6.70
C ASP A 126 -6.41 5.68 5.86
N PHE A 127 -6.99 4.85 5.00
CA PHE A 127 -8.13 5.21 4.14
C PHE A 127 -9.50 5.15 4.85
N ARG A 128 -9.55 4.84 6.14
CA ARG A 128 -10.82 4.69 6.90
C ARG A 128 -11.18 5.93 7.72
N GLY A 129 -10.20 6.73 8.10
CA GLY A 129 -10.40 7.90 8.94
C GLY A 129 -11.08 9.09 8.24
N PRO A 130 -11.54 10.10 9.00
CA PRO A 130 -12.09 11.34 8.44
C PRO A 130 -11.09 12.10 7.55
N SER A 131 -9.80 12.06 7.89
CA SER A 131 -8.71 12.65 7.12
C SER A 131 -8.53 12.02 5.74
N ALA A 132 -8.89 10.75 5.61
CA ALA A 132 -8.80 10.02 4.35
C ALA A 132 -9.99 10.27 3.39
N LYS A 133 -10.94 11.13 3.76
CA LYS A 133 -12.11 11.41 2.92
C LYS A 133 -11.72 11.90 1.53
N GLN A 134 -10.79 12.85 1.46
CA GLN A 134 -10.34 13.40 0.17
C GLN A 134 -9.58 12.38 -0.67
N ASP A 135 -8.77 11.53 -0.02
CA ASP A 135 -8.02 10.49 -0.73
C ASP A 135 -8.94 9.42 -1.29
N ARG A 136 -9.98 9.02 -0.53
CA ARG A 136 -11.02 8.12 -1.03
C ARG A 136 -11.79 8.72 -2.21
N GLN A 137 -12.14 10.01 -2.15
CA GLN A 137 -12.80 10.71 -3.25
C GLN A 137 -11.93 10.71 -4.51
N LYS A 138 -10.65 11.05 -4.39
CA LYS A 138 -9.69 11.02 -5.50
C LYS A 138 -9.53 9.60 -6.07
N LEU A 139 -9.43 8.60 -5.20
CA LEU A 139 -9.33 7.21 -5.61
C LEU A 139 -10.56 6.77 -6.41
N LEU A 140 -11.76 7.13 -5.95
CA LEU A 140 -13.02 6.81 -6.61
C LEU A 140 -13.09 7.47 -8.00
N LEU A 141 -12.75 8.76 -8.09
CA LEU A 141 -12.72 9.50 -9.35
C LEU A 141 -11.70 8.90 -10.33
N HIS A 142 -10.51 8.53 -9.83
CA HIS A 142 -9.48 7.89 -10.66
C HIS A 142 -9.91 6.51 -11.18
N ARG A 143 -10.68 5.74 -10.39
CA ARG A 143 -11.16 4.40 -10.80
C ARG A 143 -12.33 4.45 -11.77
N LEU A 144 -13.19 5.46 -11.68
CA LEU A 144 -14.40 5.56 -12.50
C LEU A 144 -14.20 6.36 -13.79
N PHE A 145 -13.21 7.24 -13.84
CA PHE A 145 -12.98 8.14 -14.97
C PHE A 145 -11.50 8.20 -15.36
N GLU A 146 -11.18 7.94 -16.61
CA GLU A 146 -9.79 7.91 -17.11
C GLU A 146 -9.08 9.26 -16.94
N ASN A 147 -9.76 10.38 -17.25
CA ASN A 147 -9.12 11.69 -17.38
C ASN A 147 -9.60 12.73 -16.37
N ARG A 148 -10.43 12.34 -15.39
CA ARG A 148 -11.04 13.32 -14.47
C ARG A 148 -10.01 14.16 -13.69
N LEU A 149 -8.94 13.53 -13.24
CA LEU A 149 -7.90 14.21 -12.46
C LEU A 149 -6.96 15.07 -13.32
N GLN A 150 -7.03 14.95 -14.64
CA GLN A 150 -6.27 15.76 -15.60
C GLN A 150 -7.01 17.05 -16.00
N ILE A 151 -8.32 17.14 -15.71
CA ILE A 151 -9.12 18.34 -16.03
C ILE A 151 -8.68 19.46 -15.09
N PRO A 152 -8.33 20.66 -15.63
CA PRO A 152 -7.94 21.80 -14.80
C PRO A 152 -9.04 22.21 -13.82
N ASN A 153 -8.65 22.51 -12.58
CA ASN A 153 -9.61 22.94 -11.56
C ASN A 153 -10.42 24.18 -11.97
N ALA A 154 -9.82 25.10 -12.75
CA ALA A 154 -10.51 26.28 -13.25
C ALA A 154 -11.75 25.93 -14.10
N ASP A 155 -11.62 24.93 -14.97
CA ASP A 155 -12.72 24.49 -15.83
C ASP A 155 -13.83 23.83 -15.01
N VAL A 156 -13.44 23.04 -13.98
CA VAL A 156 -14.40 22.42 -13.06
C VAL A 156 -15.13 23.49 -12.23
N VAL A 157 -14.42 24.50 -11.73
CA VAL A 157 -15.03 25.64 -11.02
C VAL A 157 -16.03 26.35 -11.90
N GLN A 158 -15.69 26.63 -13.16
CA GLN A 158 -16.59 27.28 -14.10
C GLN A 158 -17.87 26.48 -14.32
N LEU A 159 -17.76 25.16 -14.46
CA LEU A 159 -18.91 24.28 -14.68
C LEU A 159 -19.80 24.12 -13.44
N THR A 160 -19.23 24.22 -12.25
CA THR A 160 -19.92 23.86 -11.00
C THR A 160 -20.28 25.05 -10.12
N SER A 161 -19.84 26.26 -10.45
CA SER A 161 -20.00 27.47 -9.61
C SER A 161 -21.44 27.77 -9.23
N SER A 162 -22.38 27.71 -10.17
CA SER A 162 -23.81 27.94 -9.91
C SER A 162 -24.38 26.90 -8.95
N TYR A 163 -24.07 25.64 -9.16
CA TYR A 163 -24.47 24.55 -8.24
C TYR A 163 -23.86 24.71 -6.85
N ALA A 164 -22.59 25.05 -6.75
CA ALA A 164 -21.91 25.26 -5.49
C ALA A 164 -22.51 26.41 -4.67
N GLN A 165 -22.88 27.53 -5.34
CA GLN A 165 -23.54 28.66 -4.70
C GLN A 165 -24.92 28.30 -4.17
N GLU A 166 -25.73 27.61 -4.98
CA GLU A 166 -27.05 27.17 -4.57
C GLU A 166 -26.99 26.14 -3.43
N ARG A 167 -26.06 25.20 -3.51
CA ARG A 167 -25.77 24.24 -2.43
C ARG A 167 -25.39 24.95 -1.13
N PHE A 168 -24.55 25.97 -1.20
CA PHE A 168 -24.21 26.77 -0.01
C PHE A 168 -25.47 27.41 0.58
N ARG A 169 -26.29 28.05 -0.25
CA ARG A 169 -27.50 28.74 0.20
C ARG A 169 -28.47 27.78 0.89
N LEU A 170 -28.70 26.61 0.33
CA LEU A 170 -29.74 25.68 0.79
C LEU A 170 -29.28 24.72 1.89
N ILE A 171 -28.02 24.33 1.89
CA ILE A 171 -27.52 23.25 2.75
C ILE A 171 -26.52 23.76 3.79
N SER A 172 -25.51 24.50 3.38
CA SER A 172 -24.39 24.85 4.24
C SER A 172 -24.67 26.06 5.13
N LYS A 173 -25.26 27.12 4.57
CA LYS A 173 -25.62 28.32 5.33
C LYS A 173 -26.59 28.06 6.48
N PRO A 174 -27.69 27.32 6.31
CA PRO A 174 -28.63 27.03 7.40
C PRO A 174 -28.00 26.17 8.52
N LYS A 175 -26.94 25.42 8.22
CA LYS A 175 -26.20 24.59 9.20
C LYS A 175 -25.04 25.34 9.88
N GLY A 176 -24.96 26.66 9.73
CA GLY A 176 -23.83 27.44 10.26
C GLY A 176 -22.53 27.28 9.46
N GLY A 177 -22.61 26.76 8.23
CA GLY A 177 -21.47 26.66 7.32
C GLY A 177 -20.96 28.04 6.91
N GLY A 178 -19.70 28.32 7.14
CA GLY A 178 -19.16 29.67 7.18
C GLY A 178 -18.79 30.32 5.85
N ASN A 179 -18.59 29.57 4.73
CA ASN A 179 -17.98 30.19 3.54
C ASN A 179 -18.37 29.44 2.25
N VAL A 180 -18.83 30.22 1.26
CA VAL A 180 -19.14 29.73 -0.10
C VAL A 180 -17.93 29.02 -0.73
N GLN A 181 -16.70 29.53 -0.50
CA GLN A 181 -15.49 28.96 -1.07
C GLN A 181 -15.30 27.49 -0.65
N LYS A 182 -15.62 27.16 0.59
CA LYS A 182 -15.56 25.78 1.08
C LYS A 182 -16.50 24.85 0.31
N ASP A 183 -17.68 25.31 -0.04
CA ASP A 183 -18.64 24.55 -0.87
C ASP A 183 -18.13 24.41 -2.30
N VAL A 184 -17.55 25.47 -2.88
CA VAL A 184 -16.91 25.41 -4.20
C VAL A 184 -15.81 24.35 -4.21
N ASP A 185 -14.90 24.39 -3.24
CA ASP A 185 -13.78 23.45 -3.14
C ASP A 185 -14.28 22.00 -2.97
N GLU A 186 -15.33 21.80 -2.15
CA GLU A 186 -15.90 20.47 -1.94
C GLU A 186 -16.61 19.96 -3.20
N VAL A 187 -17.38 20.78 -3.87
CA VAL A 187 -18.06 20.41 -5.13
C VAL A 187 -17.03 20.09 -6.22
N CYS A 188 -16.00 20.92 -6.38
CA CYS A 188 -14.93 20.68 -7.36
C CYS A 188 -14.18 19.37 -7.08
N ALA A 189 -13.87 19.09 -5.81
CA ALA A 189 -13.17 17.88 -5.43
C ALA A 189 -13.98 16.60 -5.68
N CYS A 190 -15.31 16.71 -5.68
CA CYS A 190 -16.21 15.57 -5.87
C CYS A 190 -16.72 15.41 -7.30
N TRP A 191 -16.65 16.48 -8.12
CA TRP A 191 -17.23 16.48 -9.47
C TRP A 191 -16.71 15.31 -10.32
N PRO A 192 -17.57 14.58 -11.08
CA PRO A 192 -18.96 14.91 -11.43
C PRO A 192 -20.03 14.48 -10.40
N PHE A 193 -19.65 14.02 -9.23
CA PHE A 193 -20.62 13.64 -8.20
C PHE A 193 -20.95 14.81 -7.28
N ALA A 194 -22.20 14.82 -6.77
CA ALA A 194 -22.54 15.68 -5.64
C ALA A 194 -21.77 15.23 -4.38
N PRO A 195 -21.25 16.15 -3.55
CA PRO A 195 -20.49 15.80 -2.34
C PRO A 195 -21.24 14.86 -1.40
N GLU A 196 -22.55 14.94 -1.35
CA GLU A 196 -23.41 14.10 -0.53
C GLU A 196 -23.32 12.61 -0.91
N LEU A 197 -23.22 12.31 -2.20
CA LEU A 197 -23.08 10.93 -2.69
C LEU A 197 -21.78 10.28 -2.22
N LEU A 198 -20.71 11.05 -2.11
CA LEU A 198 -19.42 10.54 -1.68
C LEU A 198 -19.22 10.55 -0.14
N ARG A 199 -20.21 11.06 0.61
CA ARG A 199 -20.22 11.03 2.09
C ARG A 199 -20.74 9.73 2.67
N PHE A 200 -21.55 8.98 1.92
CA PHE A 200 -22.01 7.67 2.37
C PHE A 200 -20.81 6.74 2.53
N PRO A 201 -20.74 5.94 3.60
CA PRO A 201 -19.78 4.87 3.70
C PRO A 201 -20.10 3.87 2.58
N LEU A 202 -19.45 4.06 1.45
CA LEU A 202 -19.46 3.07 0.39
C LEU A 202 -18.75 1.84 0.98
N HIS A 203 -19.52 0.86 1.45
CA HIS A 203 -19.03 -0.50 1.64
C HIS A 203 -18.80 -1.13 0.24
N ILE A 204 -18.03 -0.42 -0.57
CA ILE A 204 -17.53 -0.99 -1.81
C ILE A 204 -16.40 -1.92 -1.36
N ARG A 205 -16.68 -3.21 -1.26
CA ARG A 205 -15.66 -4.22 -1.42
C ARG A 205 -15.18 -4.08 -2.87
N LEU A 206 -14.13 -3.30 -3.04
CA LEU A 206 -13.38 -3.31 -4.31
C LEU A 206 -12.70 -4.68 -4.38
N ASN A 207 -13.41 -5.67 -4.93
CA ASN A 207 -12.77 -6.85 -5.45
C ASN A 207 -11.97 -6.38 -6.65
N ILE A 208 -10.67 -6.19 -6.45
CA ILE A 208 -9.72 -5.96 -7.53
C ILE A 208 -9.52 -7.33 -8.18
N ILE A 209 -10.08 -7.52 -9.36
CA ILE A 209 -9.79 -8.65 -10.25
C ILE A 209 -8.50 -8.31 -10.99
#